data_2eebd0eeb97f5f76244162822aec30bc
#
_entry.id   2eebd0eeb97f5f76244162822aec30bc
#
_cell.length_a   1.000
_cell.length_b   1.000
_cell.length_c   1.000
_cell.angle_alpha   90.00
_cell.angle_beta   90.00
_cell.angle_gamma   90.00
#
_symmetry.space_group_name_H-M   'P 1'
#
loop_
_entity.id
_entity.type
_entity.pdbx_description
1 polymer ?
#
loop_
_entity_poly.entity_id
_entity_poly.type
_entity_poly.pdbx_seq_one_letter_code
_entity_poly.pdbx_strand_id
1 'polypeptide(L)'
;MIAIGETALRVKHITLADIRTFATLCEDMNPLHHDPGYAAATRFGGIIACGPHYLSLLMGLLASHYTQHGPQVGIEFQVNLIKPVRPGDTIELKWVVTHIEPKSRGNIVTLDGSITNQSGEVVLTTVGKIMTFNQ
;
A
#
# COMPACT_ATOMS: atom_id res chain seq x y z
N MET A 1 16.54 -16.68 3.54
CA MET A 1 15.33 -17.33 3.02
C MET A 1 14.11 -16.69 3.67
N ILE A 2 13.06 -16.40 2.92
CA ILE A 2 11.83 -15.83 3.45
C ILE A 2 11.17 -16.81 4.43
N ALA A 3 10.59 -16.29 5.52
CA ALA A 3 10.01 -17.12 6.58
C ALA A 3 8.65 -16.57 7.02
N ILE A 4 7.78 -17.48 7.49
CA ILE A 4 6.49 -17.11 8.10
C ILE A 4 6.75 -16.21 9.30
N GLY A 5 6.00 -15.11 9.40
CA GLY A 5 6.16 -14.10 10.43
C GLY A 5 7.15 -12.98 10.08
N GLU A 6 7.91 -13.12 9.00
CA GLU A 6 8.80 -12.05 8.56
C GLU A 6 7.98 -10.80 8.25
N THR A 7 8.40 -9.67 8.82
CA THR A 7 7.64 -8.43 8.83
C THR A 7 8.43 -7.30 8.18
N ALA A 8 7.76 -6.54 7.32
CA ALA A 8 8.29 -5.30 6.75
C ALA A 8 7.47 -4.13 7.26
N LEU A 9 8.15 -3.06 7.67
CA LEU A 9 7.54 -1.83 8.19
C LEU A 9 8.15 -0.61 7.53
N ARG A 10 7.31 0.38 7.27
CA ARG A 10 7.75 1.72 6.82
C ARG A 10 6.75 2.77 7.25
N VAL A 11 7.24 3.90 7.69
CA VAL A 11 6.42 5.08 8.02
C VAL A 11 6.57 6.10 6.90
N LYS A 12 5.45 6.66 6.45
CA LYS A 12 5.44 7.67 5.39
C LYS A 12 4.53 8.83 5.76
N HIS A 13 5.06 10.04 5.67
CA HIS A 13 4.28 11.27 5.79
C HIS A 13 3.73 11.65 4.41
N ILE A 14 2.43 11.93 4.32
CA ILE A 14 1.75 12.22 3.06
C ILE A 14 1.48 13.71 2.96
N THR A 15 2.07 14.36 1.96
CA THR A 15 1.86 15.79 1.71
C THR A 15 0.80 16.02 0.64
N LEU A 16 0.25 17.24 0.61
CA LEU A 16 -0.65 17.66 -0.48
C LEU A 16 0.04 17.54 -1.85
N ALA A 17 1.32 17.90 -1.92
CA ALA A 17 2.11 17.76 -3.15
C ALA A 17 2.19 16.31 -3.62
N ASP A 18 2.43 15.38 -2.69
CA ASP A 18 2.45 13.95 -3.00
C ASP A 18 1.12 13.48 -3.59
N ILE A 19 0.01 13.89 -2.98
CA ILE A 19 -1.35 13.52 -3.41
C ILE A 19 -1.60 13.97 -4.85
N ARG A 20 -1.28 15.23 -5.14
CA ARG A 20 -1.48 15.80 -6.48
C ARG A 20 -0.55 15.18 -7.52
N THR A 21 0.69 14.99 -7.17
CA THR A 21 1.69 14.38 -8.06
C THR A 21 1.29 12.97 -8.45
N PHE A 22 0.90 12.16 -7.48
CA PHE A 22 0.50 10.78 -7.76
C PHE A 22 -0.77 10.72 -8.61
N ALA A 23 -1.80 11.48 -8.24
CA ALA A 23 -3.06 11.51 -8.98
C ALA A 23 -2.85 11.97 -10.43
N THR A 24 -2.01 12.97 -10.64
CA THR A 24 -1.67 13.46 -11.98
C THR A 24 -0.91 12.40 -12.78
N LEU A 25 0.03 11.70 -12.14
CA LEU A 25 0.82 10.64 -12.79
C LEU A 25 -0.07 9.50 -13.30
N CYS A 26 -1.07 9.10 -12.54
CA CYS A 26 -1.99 8.03 -12.95
C CYS A 26 -3.23 8.55 -13.68
N GLU A 27 -3.25 9.85 -14.05
CA GLU A 27 -4.36 10.47 -14.79
C GLU A 27 -5.70 10.38 -14.06
N ASP A 28 -5.67 10.34 -12.72
CA ASP A 28 -6.85 10.40 -11.87
C ASP A 28 -7.22 11.87 -11.65
N MET A 29 -8.17 12.36 -12.43
CA MET A 29 -8.61 13.75 -12.42
C MET A 29 -9.84 13.96 -11.53
N ASN A 30 -10.15 13.02 -10.64
CA ASN A 30 -11.21 13.17 -9.65
C ASN A 30 -10.94 14.44 -8.81
N PRO A 31 -11.87 15.41 -8.78
CA PRO A 31 -11.64 16.66 -8.07
C PRO A 31 -11.44 16.52 -6.56
N LEU A 32 -11.77 15.37 -5.97
CA LEU A 32 -11.43 15.07 -4.57
C LEU A 32 -9.92 15.13 -4.30
N HIS A 33 -9.08 14.96 -5.32
CA HIS A 33 -7.62 14.96 -5.19
C HIS A 33 -6.98 16.27 -5.64
N HIS A 34 -7.73 17.16 -6.30
CA HIS A 34 -7.16 18.33 -6.97
C HIS A 34 -7.80 19.66 -6.58
N ASP A 35 -9.09 19.69 -6.29
CA ASP A 35 -9.86 20.91 -6.09
C ASP A 35 -10.26 21.08 -4.61
N PRO A 36 -9.58 21.98 -3.85
CA PRO A 36 -9.87 22.16 -2.44
C PRO A 36 -11.32 22.63 -2.17
N GLY A 37 -11.84 23.50 -3.04
CA GLY A 37 -13.21 24.01 -2.89
C GLY A 37 -14.25 22.92 -3.08
N TYR A 38 -14.08 22.11 -4.13
CA TYR A 38 -14.92 20.94 -4.36
C TYR A 38 -14.85 19.96 -3.20
N ALA A 39 -13.64 19.59 -2.80
CA ALA A 39 -13.42 18.59 -1.75
C ALA A 39 -13.98 19.05 -0.40
N ALA A 40 -13.83 20.34 -0.06
CA ALA A 40 -14.36 20.90 1.18
C ALA A 40 -15.89 20.83 1.26
N ALA A 41 -16.58 20.88 0.13
CA ALA A 41 -18.05 20.79 0.07
C ALA A 41 -18.57 19.35 0.14
N THR A 42 -17.70 18.35 0.08
CA THR A 42 -18.09 16.93 0.18
C THR A 42 -18.09 16.47 1.63
N ARG A 43 -18.63 15.27 1.86
CA ARG A 43 -18.58 14.62 3.18
C ARG A 43 -17.15 14.45 3.72
N PHE A 44 -16.13 14.51 2.87
CA PHE A 44 -14.73 14.38 3.28
C PHE A 44 -14.15 15.66 3.88
N GLY A 45 -14.79 16.82 3.61
CA GLY A 45 -14.39 18.09 4.21
C GLY A 45 -13.05 18.66 3.75
N GLY A 46 -12.44 18.07 2.74
CA GLY A 46 -11.14 18.49 2.20
C GLY A 46 -10.57 17.46 1.24
N ILE A 47 -9.41 17.77 0.67
CA ILE A 47 -8.72 16.88 -0.26
C ILE A 47 -8.34 15.55 0.43
N ILE A 48 -8.49 14.47 -0.31
CA ILE A 48 -8.04 13.13 0.08
C ILE A 48 -7.14 12.55 -1.01
N ALA A 49 -6.27 11.62 -0.63
CA ALA A 49 -5.45 10.86 -1.56
C ALA A 49 -6.30 9.85 -2.34
N CYS A 50 -5.92 9.55 -3.58
CA CYS A 50 -6.54 8.43 -4.28
C CYS A 50 -6.06 7.10 -3.67
N GLY A 51 -6.95 6.10 -3.64
CA GLY A 51 -6.65 4.79 -3.03
C GLY A 51 -5.40 4.12 -3.60
N PRO A 52 -5.19 4.11 -4.93
CA PRO A 52 -3.97 3.56 -5.52
C PRO A 52 -2.68 4.21 -5.02
N HIS A 53 -2.71 5.44 -4.51
CA HIS A 53 -1.52 6.13 -4.02
C HIS A 53 -0.89 5.38 -2.83
N TYR A 54 -1.63 5.23 -1.75
CA TYR A 54 -1.07 4.57 -0.56
C TYR A 54 -1.00 3.05 -0.73
N LEU A 55 -1.84 2.46 -1.59
CA LEU A 55 -1.67 1.07 -1.99
C LEU A 55 -0.32 0.87 -2.70
N SER A 56 0.06 1.77 -3.61
CA SER A 56 1.35 1.71 -4.31
C SER A 56 2.52 1.81 -3.34
N LEU A 57 2.41 2.66 -2.31
CA LEU A 57 3.43 2.75 -1.26
C LEU A 57 3.57 1.43 -0.50
N LEU A 58 2.45 0.79 -0.18
CA LEU A 58 2.45 -0.51 0.49
C LEU A 58 3.07 -1.58 -0.40
N MET A 59 2.72 -1.62 -1.67
CA MET A 59 3.31 -2.55 -2.64
C MET A 59 4.79 -2.28 -2.88
N GLY A 60 5.20 -1.00 -2.87
CA GLY A 60 6.60 -0.61 -2.95
C GLY A 60 7.43 -1.11 -1.78
N LEU A 61 6.87 -1.08 -0.57
CA LEU A 61 7.51 -1.67 0.61
C LEU A 61 7.71 -3.18 0.44
N LEU A 62 6.69 -3.88 -0.03
CA LEU A 62 6.77 -5.33 -0.28
C LEU A 62 7.89 -5.64 -1.27
N ALA A 63 7.91 -4.98 -2.40
CA ALA A 63 8.91 -5.19 -3.43
C ALA A 63 10.32 -4.89 -2.92
N SER A 64 10.50 -3.77 -2.19
CA SER A 64 11.81 -3.37 -1.69
C SER A 64 12.35 -4.29 -0.59
N HIS A 65 11.48 -4.75 0.31
CA HIS A 65 11.90 -5.58 1.45
C HIS A 65 12.21 -7.02 1.02
N TYR A 66 11.27 -7.65 0.32
CA TYR A 66 11.36 -9.10 0.09
C TYR A 66 12.27 -9.46 -1.09
N THR A 67 12.67 -8.52 -1.93
CA THR A 67 13.66 -8.77 -2.99
C THR A 67 15.05 -9.12 -2.45
N GLN A 68 15.33 -8.87 -1.18
CA GLN A 68 16.57 -9.36 -0.56
C GLN A 68 16.66 -10.88 -0.55
N HIS A 69 15.54 -11.57 -0.75
CA HIS A 69 15.48 -13.04 -0.83
C HIS A 69 15.52 -13.55 -2.28
N GLY A 70 15.73 -12.67 -3.26
CA GLY A 70 15.81 -13.01 -4.67
C GLY A 70 14.68 -12.41 -5.51
N PRO A 71 14.62 -12.75 -6.81
CA PRO A 71 13.60 -12.23 -7.70
C PRO A 71 12.19 -12.59 -7.25
N GLN A 72 11.26 -11.64 -7.39
CA GLN A 72 9.87 -11.86 -7.07
C GLN A 72 8.95 -11.03 -7.97
N VAL A 73 7.72 -11.49 -8.12
CA VAL A 73 6.66 -10.73 -8.79
C VAL A 73 5.36 -10.88 -7.99
N GLY A 74 4.53 -9.86 -8.02
CA GLY A 74 3.18 -9.92 -7.46
C GLY A 74 2.27 -10.77 -8.34
N ILE A 75 1.39 -11.56 -7.72
CA ILE A 75 0.44 -12.41 -8.44
C ILE A 75 -0.99 -11.94 -8.21
N GLU A 76 -1.35 -11.65 -6.96
CA GLU A 76 -2.73 -11.37 -6.60
C GLU A 76 -2.77 -10.51 -5.35
N PHE A 77 -3.67 -9.52 -5.34
CA PHE A 77 -3.92 -8.67 -4.18
C PHE A 77 -5.42 -8.43 -4.05
N GLN A 78 -5.97 -8.78 -2.87
CA GLN A 78 -7.34 -8.42 -2.50
C GLN A 78 -7.24 -7.25 -1.54
N VAL A 79 -7.85 -6.12 -1.89
CA VAL A 79 -7.68 -4.85 -1.18
C VAL A 79 -9.00 -4.33 -0.66
N ASN A 80 -9.03 -3.91 0.60
CA ASN A 80 -10.14 -3.19 1.20
C ASN A 80 -9.68 -1.79 1.57
N LEU A 81 -10.31 -0.79 0.98
CA LEU A 81 -10.11 0.62 1.30
C LEU A 81 -11.13 1.01 2.37
N ILE A 82 -10.65 1.33 3.56
CA ILE A 82 -11.50 1.48 4.76
C ILE A 82 -11.68 2.94 5.14
N LYS A 83 -10.60 3.73 5.17
CA LYS A 83 -10.64 5.16 5.53
C LYS A 83 -9.81 5.98 4.55
N PRO A 84 -10.17 7.25 4.31
CA PRO A 84 -9.37 8.12 3.46
C PRO A 84 -8.04 8.51 4.13
N VAL A 85 -7.05 8.78 3.29
CA VAL A 85 -5.79 9.41 3.70
C VAL A 85 -5.84 10.87 3.30
N ARG A 86 -5.47 11.75 4.22
CA ARG A 86 -5.54 13.21 4.07
C ARG A 86 -4.15 13.82 3.99
N PRO A 87 -4.02 15.01 3.37
CA PRO A 87 -2.76 15.75 3.46
C PRO A 87 -2.36 15.96 4.92
N GLY A 88 -1.09 15.69 5.23
CA GLY A 88 -0.56 15.79 6.58
C GLY A 88 -0.64 14.51 7.40
N ASP A 89 -1.34 13.49 6.93
CA ASP A 89 -1.37 12.19 7.60
C ASP A 89 0.01 11.53 7.56
N THR A 90 0.33 10.84 8.65
CA THR A 90 1.48 9.92 8.73
C THR A 90 0.95 8.51 8.79
N ILE A 91 1.32 7.70 7.84
CA ILE A 91 0.83 6.33 7.71
C ILE A 91 1.95 5.31 7.97
N GLU A 92 1.59 4.22 8.63
CA GLU A 92 2.46 3.06 8.82
C GLU A 92 2.04 1.97 7.84
N LEU A 93 3.01 1.51 7.06
CA LEU A 93 2.86 0.44 6.07
C LEU A 93 3.45 -0.83 6.68
N LYS A 94 2.71 -1.93 6.60
CA LYS A 94 3.14 -3.20 7.21
C LYS A 94 2.77 -4.39 6.35
N TRP A 95 3.71 -5.30 6.19
CA TRP A 95 3.50 -6.64 5.64
C TRP A 95 3.98 -7.70 6.60
N VAL A 96 3.24 -8.81 6.67
CA VAL A 96 3.63 -9.99 7.45
C VAL A 96 3.42 -11.23 6.59
N VAL A 97 4.43 -12.06 6.47
CA VAL A 97 4.34 -13.34 5.78
C VAL A 97 3.49 -14.30 6.60
N THR A 98 2.42 -14.81 6.02
CA THR A 98 1.48 -15.72 6.70
C THR A 98 1.53 -17.14 6.19
N HIS A 99 1.91 -17.35 4.93
CA HIS A 99 1.94 -18.69 4.33
C HIS A 99 2.98 -18.77 3.22
N ILE A 100 3.63 -19.94 3.10
CA ILE A 100 4.60 -20.24 2.05
C ILE A 100 4.24 -21.58 1.44
N GLU A 101 3.98 -21.58 0.13
CA GLU A 101 3.66 -22.79 -0.63
C GLU A 101 4.79 -23.09 -1.62
N PRO A 102 5.57 -24.18 -1.42
CA PRO A 102 6.62 -24.55 -2.36
C PRO A 102 6.08 -24.88 -3.74
N LYS A 103 6.79 -24.45 -4.76
CA LYS A 103 6.55 -24.77 -6.17
C LYS A 103 7.87 -25.22 -6.81
N SER A 104 7.79 -25.75 -8.03
CA SER A 104 8.98 -26.28 -8.73
C SER A 104 10.07 -25.22 -8.97
N ARG A 105 9.69 -23.95 -9.16
CA ARG A 105 10.62 -22.86 -9.49
C ARG A 105 10.80 -21.84 -8.37
N GLY A 106 10.22 -22.07 -7.21
CA GLY A 106 10.24 -21.13 -6.09
C GLY A 106 9.09 -21.36 -5.14
N ASN A 107 8.53 -20.27 -4.61
CA ASN A 107 7.43 -20.35 -3.65
C ASN A 107 6.34 -19.34 -3.99
N ILE A 108 5.10 -19.71 -3.71
CA ILE A 108 4.02 -18.72 -3.59
C ILE A 108 3.95 -18.32 -2.12
N VAL A 109 4.14 -17.04 -1.86
CA VAL A 109 4.15 -16.47 -0.52
C VAL A 109 2.90 -15.62 -0.36
N THR A 110 2.14 -15.91 0.70
CA THR A 110 0.96 -15.11 1.08
C THR A 110 1.34 -14.18 2.22
N LEU A 111 0.90 -12.93 2.12
CA LEU A 111 1.20 -11.90 3.11
C LEU A 111 -0.07 -11.11 3.46
N ASP A 112 -0.17 -10.74 4.74
CA ASP A 112 -1.15 -9.74 5.18
C ASP A 112 -0.50 -8.37 5.14
N GLY A 113 -1.15 -7.43 4.47
CA GLY A 113 -0.73 -6.04 4.40
C GLY A 113 -1.74 -5.13 5.11
N SER A 114 -1.24 -4.09 5.75
CA SER A 114 -2.07 -3.11 6.42
C SER A 114 -1.44 -1.72 6.38
N ILE A 115 -2.31 -0.72 6.41
CA ILE A 115 -1.95 0.68 6.59
C ILE A 115 -2.76 1.23 7.76
N THR A 116 -2.08 1.87 8.70
CA THR A 116 -2.71 2.61 9.80
C THR A 116 -2.26 4.07 9.77
N ASN A 117 -3.12 4.97 10.25
CA ASN A 117 -2.78 6.39 10.34
C ASN A 117 -2.19 6.73 11.73
N GLN A 118 -1.86 8.00 11.96
CA GLN A 118 -1.28 8.49 13.22
C GLN A 118 -2.19 8.30 14.44
N SER A 119 -3.49 8.10 14.21
CA SER A 119 -4.46 7.83 15.28
C SER A 119 -4.66 6.33 15.56
N GLY A 120 -3.87 5.47 14.90
CA GLY A 120 -4.00 4.02 15.01
C GLY A 120 -5.20 3.45 14.26
N GLU A 121 -5.88 4.24 13.44
CA GLU A 121 -7.01 3.76 12.66
C GLU A 121 -6.54 2.99 11.45
N VAL A 122 -7.22 1.88 11.13
CA VAL A 122 -6.94 1.09 9.94
C VAL A 122 -7.48 1.80 8.70
N VAL A 123 -6.59 2.09 7.78
CA VAL A 123 -6.88 2.78 6.51
C VAL A 123 -7.14 1.81 5.38
N LEU A 124 -6.35 0.74 5.35
CA LEU A 124 -6.37 -0.25 4.28
C LEU A 124 -5.93 -1.60 4.83
N THR A 125 -6.57 -2.67 4.35
CA THR A 125 -6.11 -4.04 4.56
C THR A 125 -6.01 -4.75 3.22
N THR A 126 -5.06 -5.67 3.11
CA THR A 126 -4.91 -6.49 1.92
C THR A 126 -4.35 -7.86 2.26
N VAL A 127 -4.73 -8.84 1.45
CA VAL A 127 -4.05 -10.13 1.40
C VAL A 127 -3.38 -10.19 0.03
N GLY A 128 -2.06 -10.36 0.03
CA GLY A 128 -1.27 -10.40 -1.19
C GLY A 128 -0.59 -11.74 -1.38
N LYS A 129 -0.38 -12.11 -2.63
CA LYS A 129 0.43 -13.26 -3.02
C LYS A 129 1.52 -12.81 -3.97
N ILE A 130 2.73 -13.26 -3.69
CA ILE A 130 3.88 -13.05 -4.57
C ILE A 130 4.47 -14.39 -4.94
N MET A 131 5.09 -14.45 -6.12
CA MET A 131 5.92 -15.57 -6.53
C MET A 131 7.37 -15.20 -6.33
N THR A 132 8.06 -15.96 -5.50
CA THR A 132 9.53 -15.88 -5.36
C THR A 132 10.17 -16.99 -6.17
N PHE A 133 11.31 -16.69 -6.78
CA PHE A 133 11.97 -17.64 -7.68
C PHE A 133 13.29 -18.13 -7.08
N ASN A 134 13.57 -19.43 -7.30
CA ASN A 134 14.87 -19.99 -6.99
C ASN A 134 15.93 -19.36 -7.90
N GLN A 135 17.12 -19.18 -7.36
CA GLN A 135 18.29 -18.72 -8.12
C GLN A 135 19.17 -19.88 -8.55
#